data_7c71658e828ae81c0e2f9a1551afb7c5
#
_entry.id   7c71658e828ae81c0e2f9a1551afb7c5
#
_cell.length_a   1.000
_cell.length_b   1.000
_cell.length_c   1.000
_cell.angle_alpha   90.00
_cell.angle_beta   90.00
_cell.angle_gamma   90.00
#
_symmetry.space_group_name_H-M   'P 1'
#
loop_
_entity.id
_entity.type
_entity.pdbx_description
1 polymer ?
#
loop_
_entity_poly.entity_id
_entity_poly.type
_entity_poly.pdbx_seq_one_letter_code
_entity_poly.pdbx_strand_id
1 'polypeptide(L)'
;YIYNVSSLVGIQDIDQICKVKNLKLRFKHFTPREVERLKEYNDNFFETIKQKDLVVHHPFETFDSVIEFLNQAANDKKVIAIKQTLYRTTLDSPIVKALITAAENGKTVTALIEIKARFDEEANIQLSRSLEKVGIQIVYGFAKYKTHAKSSLVLRREQGKIHTYFH
;
A
#
# COMPACT_ATOMS: atom_id res chain seq x y z
N TYR A 1 -14.35 30.64 -34.96
CA TYR A 1 -14.06 31.83 -34.15
C TYR A 1 -12.75 31.63 -33.40
N ILE A 2 -11.90 32.64 -33.35
CA ILE A 2 -10.66 32.68 -32.59
C ILE A 2 -10.84 33.61 -31.40
N TYR A 3 -10.55 33.12 -30.19
CA TYR A 3 -10.67 33.91 -28.96
C TYR A 3 -9.28 34.23 -28.44
N ASN A 4 -9.00 35.48 -28.15
CA ASN A 4 -7.78 35.88 -27.46
C ASN A 4 -7.99 35.79 -25.96
N VAL A 5 -7.12 35.07 -25.28
CA VAL A 5 -7.10 34.92 -23.81
C VAL A 5 -5.78 35.44 -23.26
N SER A 6 -5.82 36.07 -22.10
CA SER A 6 -4.67 36.69 -21.44
C SER A 6 -3.89 35.70 -20.56
N SER A 7 -4.34 34.46 -20.44
CA SER A 7 -3.73 33.43 -19.60
C SER A 7 -3.42 32.17 -20.39
N LEU A 8 -2.59 31.29 -19.81
CA LEU A 8 -2.34 29.97 -20.38
C LEU A 8 -3.60 29.13 -20.42
N VAL A 9 -3.90 28.56 -21.58
CA VAL A 9 -5.06 27.67 -21.81
C VAL A 9 -4.54 26.25 -21.94
N GLY A 10 -5.33 25.27 -21.49
CA GLY A 10 -4.99 23.85 -21.65
C GLY A 10 -3.79 23.40 -20.82
N ILE A 11 -3.56 23.99 -19.64
CA ILE A 11 -2.45 23.60 -18.75
C ILE A 11 -2.48 22.10 -18.43
N GLN A 12 -3.65 21.51 -18.34
CA GLN A 12 -3.82 20.06 -18.14
C GLN A 12 -3.28 19.22 -19.28
N ASP A 13 -3.14 19.80 -20.49
CA ASP A 13 -2.62 19.10 -21.67
C ASP A 13 -1.08 19.00 -21.66
N ILE A 14 -0.41 19.70 -20.74
CA ILE A 14 1.05 19.58 -20.52
C ILE A 14 1.46 18.13 -20.23
N ASP A 15 0.56 17.33 -19.61
CA ASP A 15 0.79 15.91 -19.38
C ASP A 15 1.11 15.14 -20.69
N GLN A 16 0.58 15.59 -21.83
CA GLN A 16 0.89 14.99 -23.13
C GLN A 16 2.37 15.18 -23.50
N ILE A 17 2.99 16.28 -23.10
CA ILE A 17 4.42 16.53 -23.31
C ILE A 17 5.25 15.53 -22.51
N CYS A 18 4.81 15.22 -21.28
CA CYS A 18 5.46 14.22 -20.43
C CYS A 18 5.39 12.80 -21.01
N LYS A 19 4.42 12.52 -21.88
CA LYS A 19 4.24 11.22 -22.56
C LYS A 19 5.14 11.04 -23.79
N VAL A 20 5.80 12.10 -24.27
CA VAL A 20 6.73 12.02 -25.41
C VAL A 20 7.87 11.04 -25.09
N LYS A 21 8.05 10.04 -25.96
CA LYS A 21 9.08 9.00 -25.84
C LYS A 21 10.45 9.51 -26.30
N ASN A 22 10.98 10.56 -25.68
CA ASN A 22 12.31 11.04 -25.95
C ASN A 22 13.21 10.80 -24.73
N LEU A 23 14.10 9.82 -24.82
CA LEU A 23 14.99 9.44 -23.72
C LEU A 23 15.94 10.57 -23.29
N LYS A 24 16.28 11.50 -24.19
CA LYS A 24 17.14 12.66 -23.85
C LYS A 24 16.45 13.66 -22.92
N LEU A 25 15.13 13.66 -22.88
CA LEU A 25 14.32 14.55 -22.03
C LEU A 25 13.87 13.87 -20.73
N ARG A 26 14.36 12.68 -20.42
CA ARG A 26 14.01 11.92 -19.21
C ARG A 26 15.23 11.69 -18.35
N PHE A 27 15.01 11.68 -17.04
CA PHE A 27 16.02 11.19 -16.11
C PHE A 27 16.36 9.73 -16.41
N LYS A 28 17.61 9.34 -16.17
CA LYS A 28 18.00 7.93 -16.25
C LYS A 28 17.19 7.12 -15.26
N HIS A 29 16.66 6.01 -15.72
CA HIS A 29 16.01 5.05 -14.83
C HIS A 29 17.06 4.47 -13.87
N PHE A 30 16.69 4.38 -12.59
CA PHE A 30 17.49 3.67 -11.60
C PHE A 30 16.70 2.48 -11.05
N THR A 31 17.40 1.44 -10.65
CA THR A 31 16.80 0.27 -9.99
C THR A 31 16.94 0.46 -8.48
N PRO A 32 15.84 0.49 -7.71
CA PRO A 32 15.92 0.50 -6.26
C PRO A 32 16.69 -0.71 -5.73
N ARG A 33 17.46 -0.50 -4.66
CA ARG A 33 18.16 -1.60 -4.00
C ARG A 33 17.22 -2.38 -3.09
N GLU A 34 17.54 -3.63 -2.87
CA GLU A 34 16.87 -4.45 -1.85
C GLU A 34 17.31 -4.07 -0.43
N VAL A 35 16.53 -4.47 0.55
CA VAL A 35 16.86 -4.27 1.97
C VAL A 35 17.86 -5.33 2.39
N GLU A 36 19.15 -4.98 2.43
CA GLU A 36 20.25 -5.94 2.66
C GLU A 36 20.08 -6.78 3.93
N ARG A 37 19.59 -6.16 5.00
CA ARG A 37 19.43 -6.84 6.29
C ARG A 37 18.40 -7.97 6.29
N LEU A 38 17.48 -8.00 5.34
CA LEU A 38 16.54 -9.11 5.16
C LEU A 38 17.27 -10.39 4.75
N LYS A 39 18.32 -10.28 3.93
CA LYS A 39 19.11 -11.40 3.45
C LYS A 39 19.83 -12.17 4.58
N GLU A 40 20.19 -11.47 5.66
CA GLU A 40 20.80 -12.07 6.84
C GLU A 40 19.86 -13.08 7.53
N TYR A 41 18.56 -12.95 7.33
CA TYR A 41 17.51 -13.77 7.93
C TYR A 41 16.68 -14.52 6.87
N ASN A 42 17.27 -14.83 5.72
CA ASN A 42 16.63 -15.54 4.61
C ASN A 42 15.32 -14.85 4.18
N ASP A 43 15.34 -13.54 4.08
CA ASP A 43 14.21 -12.68 3.72
C ASP A 43 12.98 -12.80 4.64
N ASN A 44 13.16 -13.32 5.88
CA ASN A 44 12.10 -13.44 6.86
C ASN A 44 11.93 -12.13 7.65
N PHE A 45 10.87 -11.39 7.34
CA PHE A 45 10.58 -10.09 7.97
C PHE A 45 10.40 -10.20 9.49
N PHE A 46 9.68 -11.20 9.97
CA PHE A 46 9.41 -11.34 11.39
C PHE A 46 10.67 -11.60 12.20
N GLU A 47 11.55 -12.48 11.71
CA GLU A 47 12.80 -12.74 12.40
C GLU A 47 13.76 -11.53 12.32
N THR A 48 13.81 -10.85 11.20
CA THR A 48 14.64 -9.64 11.03
C THR A 48 14.20 -8.52 11.97
N ILE A 49 12.87 -8.23 12.03
CA ILE A 49 12.32 -7.15 12.85
C ILE A 49 12.46 -7.44 14.35
N LYS A 50 12.39 -8.71 14.76
CA LYS A 50 12.66 -9.11 16.16
C LYS A 50 14.04 -8.69 16.65
N GLN A 51 15.03 -8.73 15.78
CA GLN A 51 16.39 -8.34 16.15
C GLN A 51 16.53 -6.82 16.26
N LYS A 52 15.92 -6.10 15.33
CA LYS A 52 15.97 -4.64 15.28
C LYS A 52 14.98 -4.12 14.23
N ASP A 53 14.39 -2.96 14.47
CA ASP A 53 13.53 -2.27 13.51
C ASP A 53 14.23 -2.07 12.15
N LEU A 54 13.46 -2.14 11.08
CA LEU A 54 13.90 -1.85 9.72
C LEU A 54 13.49 -0.42 9.36
N VAL A 55 14.44 0.36 8.89
CA VAL A 55 14.18 1.66 8.27
C VAL A 55 14.45 1.53 6.78
N VAL A 56 13.49 1.88 5.96
CA VAL A 56 13.55 1.77 4.51
C VAL A 56 13.35 3.15 3.90
N HIS A 57 14.22 3.54 2.98
CA HIS A 57 14.21 4.84 2.33
C HIS A 57 13.71 4.72 0.88
N HIS A 58 12.40 4.81 0.68
CA HIS A 58 11.80 4.82 -0.66
C HIS A 58 12.05 6.17 -1.36
N PRO A 59 12.25 6.18 -2.68
CA PRO A 59 12.25 5.06 -3.62
C PRO A 59 13.63 4.40 -3.81
N PHE A 60 14.65 4.77 -3.04
CA PHE A 60 16.03 4.24 -3.19
C PHE A 60 16.14 2.79 -2.75
N GLU A 61 15.36 2.39 -1.76
CA GLU A 61 15.09 0.98 -1.44
C GLU A 61 13.71 0.60 -1.96
N THR A 62 13.59 -0.63 -2.46
CA THR A 62 12.38 -1.07 -3.15
C THR A 62 11.15 -1.09 -2.23
N PHE A 63 10.02 -0.66 -2.75
CA PHE A 63 8.73 -0.79 -2.08
C PHE A 63 8.24 -2.24 -2.00
N ASP A 64 8.84 -3.15 -2.76
CA ASP A 64 8.52 -4.58 -2.73
C ASP A 64 8.71 -5.19 -1.34
N SER A 65 9.59 -4.60 -0.52
CA SER A 65 9.76 -4.99 0.88
C SER A 65 8.47 -4.87 1.69
N VAL A 66 7.66 -3.83 1.45
CA VAL A 66 6.37 -3.63 2.15
C VAL A 66 5.34 -4.65 1.65
N ILE A 67 5.33 -4.92 0.35
CA ILE A 67 4.45 -5.91 -0.27
C ILE A 67 4.78 -7.30 0.27
N GLU A 68 6.06 -7.64 0.33
CA GLU A 68 6.52 -8.94 0.81
C GLU A 68 6.26 -9.15 2.30
N PHE A 69 6.42 -8.12 3.12
CA PHE A 69 6.00 -8.16 4.53
C PHE A 69 4.53 -8.56 4.67
N LEU A 70 3.64 -7.99 3.86
CA LEU A 70 2.22 -8.33 3.88
C LEU A 70 1.94 -9.72 3.30
N ASN A 71 2.67 -10.13 2.25
CA ASN A 71 2.56 -11.48 1.69
C ASN A 71 2.97 -12.54 2.71
N GLN A 72 4.07 -12.33 3.43
CA GLN A 72 4.49 -13.22 4.51
C GLN A 72 3.45 -13.25 5.62
N ALA A 73 2.93 -12.07 6.02
CA ALA A 73 1.87 -12.01 7.02
C ALA A 73 0.60 -12.77 6.58
N ALA A 74 0.22 -12.65 5.30
CA ALA A 74 -0.95 -13.34 4.75
C ALA A 74 -0.81 -14.86 4.78
N ASN A 75 0.41 -15.40 4.63
CA ASN A 75 0.67 -16.84 4.55
C ASN A 75 1.16 -17.46 5.87
N ASP A 76 1.61 -16.67 6.84
CA ASP A 76 2.10 -17.19 8.12
C ASP A 76 0.94 -17.66 9.02
N LYS A 77 0.94 -18.94 9.38
CA LYS A 77 -0.08 -19.56 10.25
C LYS A 77 -0.14 -18.95 11.67
N LYS A 78 0.93 -18.29 12.10
CA LYS A 78 0.99 -17.62 13.41
C LYS A 78 0.34 -16.24 13.39
N VAL A 79 0.17 -15.62 12.21
CA VAL A 79 -0.54 -14.36 12.05
C VAL A 79 -2.04 -14.59 12.20
N ILE A 80 -2.66 -13.82 13.09
CA ILE A 80 -4.08 -13.93 13.42
C ILE A 80 -4.91 -12.79 12.87
N ALA A 81 -4.31 -11.60 12.72
CA ALA A 81 -5.01 -10.44 12.19
C ALA A 81 -4.08 -9.48 11.46
N ILE A 82 -4.64 -8.76 10.48
CA ILE A 82 -3.99 -7.66 9.76
C ILE A 82 -4.94 -6.47 9.76
N LYS A 83 -4.43 -5.29 10.11
CA LYS A 83 -5.15 -4.01 9.96
C LYS A 83 -4.37 -3.11 9.01
N GLN A 84 -5.04 -2.60 7.99
CA GLN A 84 -4.42 -1.83 6.90
C GLN A 84 -5.17 -0.54 6.63
N THR A 85 -4.45 0.57 6.46
CA THR A 85 -5.04 1.79 5.92
C THR A 85 -4.92 1.81 4.41
N LEU A 86 -6.01 2.15 3.71
CA LEU A 86 -6.05 2.28 2.25
C LEU A 86 -6.53 3.69 1.91
N TYR A 87 -5.79 4.40 1.06
CA TYR A 87 -6.12 5.77 0.66
C TYR A 87 -6.48 5.85 -0.83
N ARG A 88 -5.53 5.55 -1.70
CA ARG A 88 -5.70 5.44 -3.16
C ARG A 88 -5.13 4.12 -3.62
N THR A 89 -5.98 3.20 -3.99
CA THR A 89 -5.55 1.88 -4.44
C THR A 89 -6.65 1.24 -5.29
N THR A 90 -6.27 0.21 -6.00
CA THR A 90 -7.16 -0.58 -6.86
C THR A 90 -7.17 -2.03 -6.42
N LEU A 91 -8.15 -2.82 -6.89
CA LEU A 91 -8.20 -4.27 -6.62
C LEU A 91 -6.95 -5.01 -7.12
N ASP A 92 -6.31 -4.52 -8.16
CA ASP A 92 -5.08 -5.11 -8.70
C ASP A 92 -3.83 -4.82 -7.88
N SER A 93 -3.91 -3.92 -6.90
CA SER A 93 -2.79 -3.60 -6.03
C SER A 93 -2.27 -4.85 -5.32
N PRO A 94 -0.94 -5.09 -5.30
CA PRO A 94 -0.33 -6.21 -4.58
C PRO A 94 -0.69 -6.21 -3.08
N ILE A 95 -0.81 -5.03 -2.46
CA ILE A 95 -1.25 -4.90 -1.06
C ILE A 95 -2.66 -5.44 -0.89
N VAL A 96 -3.60 -5.05 -1.77
CA VAL A 96 -4.99 -5.52 -1.73
C VAL A 96 -5.05 -7.03 -1.93
N LYS A 97 -4.27 -7.58 -2.85
CA LYS A 97 -4.17 -9.04 -3.07
C LYS A 97 -3.67 -9.77 -1.83
N ALA A 98 -2.65 -9.24 -1.15
CA ALA A 98 -2.17 -9.82 0.10
C ALA A 98 -3.24 -9.81 1.20
N LEU A 99 -4.05 -8.77 1.30
CA LEU A 99 -5.16 -8.70 2.26
C LEU A 99 -6.26 -9.72 1.95
N ILE A 100 -6.59 -9.89 0.67
CA ILE A 100 -7.56 -10.91 0.22
C ILE A 100 -7.04 -12.31 0.58
N THR A 101 -5.78 -12.61 0.22
CA THR A 101 -5.14 -13.89 0.59
C THR A 101 -5.13 -14.12 2.10
N ALA A 102 -4.90 -13.09 2.90
CA ALA A 102 -4.96 -13.19 4.35
C ALA A 102 -6.37 -13.58 4.83
N ALA A 103 -7.42 -12.95 4.30
CA ALA A 103 -8.81 -13.27 4.64
C ALA A 103 -9.18 -14.70 4.22
N GLU A 104 -8.81 -15.12 3.02
CA GLU A 104 -9.01 -16.49 2.51
C GLU A 104 -8.27 -17.53 3.36
N ASN A 105 -7.10 -17.17 3.93
CA ASN A 105 -6.36 -17.99 4.88
C ASN A 105 -6.94 -17.94 6.32
N GLY A 106 -8.14 -17.39 6.51
CA GLY A 106 -8.88 -17.38 7.76
C GLY A 106 -8.38 -16.36 8.80
N LYS A 107 -7.61 -15.35 8.39
CA LYS A 107 -7.16 -14.28 9.27
C LYS A 107 -8.23 -13.18 9.38
N THR A 108 -8.31 -12.54 10.54
CA THR A 108 -9.13 -11.33 10.68
C THR A 108 -8.45 -10.18 9.96
N VAL A 109 -9.07 -9.67 8.90
CA VAL A 109 -8.55 -8.51 8.16
C VAL A 109 -9.47 -7.32 8.33
N THR A 110 -8.93 -6.19 8.74
CA THR A 110 -9.64 -4.91 8.82
C THR A 110 -8.96 -3.90 7.90
N ALA A 111 -9.69 -3.34 6.96
CA ALA A 111 -9.20 -2.26 6.10
C ALA A 111 -9.90 -0.94 6.44
N LEU A 112 -9.12 0.07 6.81
CA LEU A 112 -9.61 1.43 6.96
C LEU A 112 -9.47 2.15 5.63
N ILE A 113 -10.58 2.54 5.01
CA ILE A 113 -10.63 3.18 3.71
C ILE A 113 -11.01 4.65 3.86
N GLU A 114 -10.18 5.54 3.30
CA GLU A 114 -10.50 6.96 3.20
C GLU A 114 -11.36 7.22 1.96
N ILE A 115 -12.66 7.46 2.17
CA ILE A 115 -13.58 7.72 1.05
C ILE A 115 -13.30 9.08 0.41
N LYS A 116 -12.92 10.09 1.20
CA LYS A 116 -12.69 11.46 0.72
C LYS A 116 -11.34 11.64 0.01
N ALA A 117 -10.84 10.62 -0.66
CA ALA A 117 -9.71 10.74 -1.55
C ALA A 117 -10.16 11.45 -2.83
N ARG A 118 -9.80 12.74 -2.97
CA ARG A 118 -10.23 13.60 -4.08
C ARG A 118 -10.08 12.90 -5.44
N PHE A 119 -11.18 12.83 -6.20
CA PHE A 119 -11.32 12.18 -7.52
C PHE A 119 -11.33 10.62 -7.51
N ASP A 120 -11.25 9.99 -6.34
CA ASP A 120 -11.23 8.52 -6.23
C ASP A 120 -12.36 7.99 -5.34
N GLU A 121 -13.35 8.83 -4.99
CA GLU A 121 -14.42 8.49 -4.05
C GLU A 121 -15.22 7.26 -4.52
N GLU A 122 -15.62 7.23 -5.79
CA GLU A 122 -16.37 6.11 -6.35
C GLU A 122 -15.53 4.83 -6.41
N ALA A 123 -14.27 4.95 -6.84
CA ALA A 123 -13.35 3.82 -6.90
C ALA A 123 -13.13 3.20 -5.50
N ASN A 124 -13.00 4.03 -4.46
CA ASN A 124 -12.83 3.56 -3.09
C ASN A 124 -14.11 2.89 -2.53
N ILE A 125 -15.30 3.35 -2.94
CA ILE A 125 -16.57 2.68 -2.60
C ILE A 125 -16.66 1.31 -3.29
N GLN A 126 -16.29 1.21 -4.57
CA GLN A 126 -16.28 -0.07 -5.29
C GLN A 126 -15.26 -1.04 -4.68
N LEU A 127 -14.09 -0.55 -4.33
CA LEU A 127 -13.06 -1.32 -3.64
C LEU A 127 -13.60 -1.87 -2.31
N SER A 128 -14.20 -1.03 -1.47
CA SER A 128 -14.74 -1.45 -0.17
C SER A 128 -15.76 -2.57 -0.31
N ARG A 129 -16.72 -2.45 -1.24
CA ARG A 129 -17.71 -3.49 -1.52
C ARG A 129 -17.09 -4.80 -1.98
N SER A 130 -16.01 -4.73 -2.75
CA SER A 130 -15.30 -5.93 -3.23
C SER A 130 -14.56 -6.64 -2.09
N LEU A 131 -13.96 -5.87 -1.18
CA LEU A 131 -13.27 -6.40 -0.01
C LEU A 131 -14.25 -7.01 1.01
N GLU A 132 -15.40 -6.38 1.23
CA GLU A 132 -16.46 -6.91 2.10
C GLU A 132 -16.95 -8.29 1.63
N LYS A 133 -17.07 -8.50 0.31
CA LYS A 133 -17.49 -9.79 -0.26
C LYS A 133 -16.56 -10.95 0.07
N VAL A 134 -15.29 -10.69 0.30
CA VAL A 134 -14.28 -11.70 0.71
C VAL A 134 -14.07 -11.75 2.23
N GLY A 135 -14.96 -11.12 3.01
CA GLY A 135 -14.95 -11.18 4.48
C GLY A 135 -14.00 -10.20 5.16
N ILE A 136 -13.46 -9.21 4.45
CA ILE A 136 -12.64 -8.16 5.03
C ILE A 136 -13.56 -7.13 5.71
N GLN A 137 -13.27 -6.80 6.96
CA GLN A 137 -13.99 -5.78 7.70
C GLN A 137 -13.58 -4.40 7.21
N ILE A 138 -14.54 -3.60 6.76
CA ILE A 138 -14.28 -2.24 6.30
C ILE A 138 -14.62 -1.24 7.41
N VAL A 139 -13.69 -0.33 7.64
CA VAL A 139 -13.86 0.84 8.51
C VAL A 139 -13.64 2.08 7.66
N TYR A 140 -14.59 2.98 7.70
CA TYR A 140 -14.46 4.25 7.00
C TYR A 140 -13.85 5.32 7.89
N GLY A 141 -13.09 6.22 7.28
CA GLY A 141 -12.48 7.34 7.99
C GLY A 141 -13.49 8.32 8.59
N PHE A 142 -13.00 9.29 9.33
CA PHE A 142 -13.83 10.26 10.04
C PHE A 142 -14.49 11.28 9.10
N ALA A 143 -15.74 11.66 9.37
CA ALA A 143 -16.47 12.61 8.55
C ALA A 143 -15.81 14.02 8.49
N LYS A 144 -15.19 14.46 9.59
CA LYS A 144 -14.56 15.78 9.73
C LYS A 144 -13.08 15.82 9.40
N TYR A 145 -12.38 14.69 9.47
CA TYR A 145 -10.93 14.59 9.28
C TYR A 145 -10.59 13.63 8.15
N LYS A 146 -9.42 13.78 7.56
CA LYS A 146 -8.87 12.82 6.60
C LYS A 146 -7.93 11.85 7.31
N THR A 147 -8.11 10.57 7.06
CA THR A 147 -7.14 9.56 7.42
C THR A 147 -6.06 9.51 6.35
N HIS A 148 -4.90 10.10 6.62
CA HIS A 148 -3.80 10.16 5.66
C HIS A 148 -2.61 9.27 6.03
N ALA A 149 -2.63 8.65 7.19
CA ALA A 149 -1.63 7.66 7.58
C ALA A 149 -1.67 6.45 6.62
N LYS A 150 -0.52 5.92 6.28
CA LYS A 150 -0.36 4.65 5.57
C LYS A 150 0.31 3.70 6.54
N SER A 151 -0.45 2.74 7.01
CA SER A 151 0.03 1.84 8.04
C SER A 151 -0.50 0.42 7.84
N SER A 152 0.34 -0.53 8.18
CA SER A 152 0.02 -1.95 8.22
C SER A 152 0.33 -2.47 9.62
N LEU A 153 -0.64 -3.03 10.31
CA LEU A 153 -0.47 -3.61 11.63
C LEU A 153 -0.78 -5.10 11.55
N VAL A 154 0.19 -5.91 11.93
CA VAL A 154 0.10 -7.37 11.90
C VAL A 154 0.16 -7.91 13.33
N LEU A 155 -0.82 -8.71 13.70
CA LEU A 155 -0.87 -9.39 14.99
C LEU A 155 -0.46 -10.86 14.80
N ARG A 156 0.63 -11.26 15.44
CA ARG A 156 1.22 -12.61 15.32
C ARG A 156 1.31 -13.27 16.69
N ARG A 157 0.93 -14.54 16.76
CA ARG A 157 1.03 -15.33 18.01
C ARG A 157 2.41 -16.00 18.07
N GLU A 158 3.14 -15.70 19.15
CA GLU A 158 4.48 -16.23 19.38
C GLU A 158 4.59 -16.66 20.85
N GLN A 159 5.02 -17.91 21.07
CA GLN A 159 5.20 -18.46 22.42
C GLN A 159 4.01 -18.19 23.37
N GLY A 160 2.78 -18.31 22.83
CA GLY A 160 1.55 -18.11 23.59
C GLY A 160 1.14 -16.63 23.80
N LYS A 161 1.94 -15.66 23.34
CA LYS A 161 1.65 -14.22 23.42
C LYS A 161 1.36 -13.63 22.04
N ILE A 162 0.68 -12.49 22.01
CA ILE A 162 0.45 -11.74 20.77
C ILE A 162 1.52 -10.66 20.67
N HIS A 163 2.25 -10.71 19.57
CA HIS A 163 3.22 -9.68 19.17
C HIS A 163 2.63 -8.85 18.03
N THR A 164 2.91 -7.56 18.07
CA THR A 164 2.48 -6.60 17.08
C THR A 164 3.67 -6.16 16.22
N TYR A 165 3.51 -6.28 14.92
CA TYR A 165 4.45 -5.76 13.92
C TYR A 165 3.75 -4.62 13.19
N PHE A 166 4.44 -3.52 13.04
CA PHE A 166 3.86 -2.29 12.50
C PHE A 166 4.76 -1.69 11.42
N HIS A 167 4.12 -1.32 10.31
CA HIS A 167 4.75 -0.54 9.23
C HIS A 167 3.95 0.75 9.03
#